data_d551bd64e6e1badd7d335d11ae6cc5e9
#
_entry.id   d551bd64e6e1badd7d335d11ae6cc5e9
#
_cell.length_a   1.000
_cell.length_b   1.000
_cell.length_c   1.000
_cell.angle_alpha   90.00
_cell.angle_beta   90.00
_cell.angle_gamma   90.00
#
_symmetry.space_group_name_H-M   'P 1'
#
loop_
_entity.id
_entity.type
_entity.pdbx_description
1 polymer ?
#
loop_
_entity_poly.entity_id
_entity_poly.type
_entity_poly.pdbx_seq_one_letter_code
_entity_poly.pdbx_strand_id
1 'polypeptide(L)'
;MSTSEKYVHSLKQIKEAEERSQKEIDEQKKKVAEELRNFETYAIQAITKAKADGEKLVESSIDQARKKAHTETEKIIEEAKNKAKTISSRIDSKTVKEIIDILLKEV
;
A
#
# COMPACT_ATOMS: atom_id res chain seq x y z
N MET A 1 59.78 44.55 19.64
CA MET A 1 58.60 44.45 20.45
C MET A 1 58.98 44.27 21.90
N SER A 2 58.33 45.03 22.77
CA SER A 2 58.45 44.81 24.22
C SER A 2 57.73 43.50 24.63
N THR A 3 58.05 42.99 25.82
CA THR A 3 57.40 41.81 26.38
C THR A 3 55.88 42.01 26.53
N SER A 4 55.47 43.22 26.94
CA SER A 4 54.06 43.60 27.04
C SER A 4 53.31 43.58 25.73
N GLU A 5 53.92 44.07 24.67
CA GLU A 5 53.35 44.02 23.31
C GLU A 5 53.21 42.61 22.77
N LYS A 6 54.20 41.78 23.00
CA LYS A 6 54.12 40.35 22.64
C LYS A 6 52.99 39.62 23.40
N TYR A 7 52.82 39.96 24.68
CA TYR A 7 51.80 39.39 25.49
C TYR A 7 50.38 39.77 25.02
N VAL A 8 50.18 41.03 24.75
CA VAL A 8 48.94 41.58 24.18
C VAL A 8 48.65 40.97 22.84
N HIS A 9 49.64 40.83 21.99
CA HIS A 9 49.49 40.18 20.66
C HIS A 9 49.05 38.72 20.79
N SER A 10 49.66 37.97 21.71
CA SER A 10 49.30 36.58 21.95
C SER A 10 47.84 36.43 22.47
N LEU A 11 47.44 37.30 23.37
CA LEU A 11 46.04 37.33 23.88
C LEU A 11 45.04 37.64 22.78
N LYS A 12 45.40 38.57 21.88
CA LYS A 12 44.56 38.91 20.74
C LYS A 12 44.41 37.72 19.77
N GLN A 13 45.48 36.98 19.51
CA GLN A 13 45.45 35.79 18.66
C GLN A 13 44.57 34.69 19.29
N ILE A 14 44.70 34.49 20.58
CA ILE A 14 43.85 33.51 21.31
C ILE A 14 42.37 33.89 21.19
N LYS A 15 42.05 35.16 21.40
CA LYS A 15 40.69 35.66 21.30
C LYS A 15 40.12 35.47 19.90
N GLU A 16 40.89 35.80 18.87
CA GLU A 16 40.50 35.61 17.48
C GLU A 16 40.28 34.13 17.15
N ALA A 17 41.11 33.23 17.69
CA ALA A 17 40.97 31.79 17.50
C ALA A 17 39.70 31.25 18.19
N GLU A 18 39.42 31.74 19.40
CA GLU A 18 38.19 31.39 20.12
C GLU A 18 36.93 31.84 19.37
N GLU A 19 36.95 33.09 18.87
CA GLU A 19 35.83 33.63 18.07
C GLU A 19 35.60 32.84 16.80
N ARG A 20 36.67 32.45 16.07
CA ARG A 20 36.55 31.58 14.89
C ARG A 20 36.01 30.22 15.23
N SER A 21 36.50 29.59 16.30
CA SER A 21 36.03 28.30 16.74
C SER A 21 34.57 28.34 17.11
N GLN A 22 34.15 29.40 17.82
CA GLN A 22 32.74 29.56 18.21
C GLN A 22 31.85 29.75 16.96
N LYS A 23 32.29 30.52 16.00
CA LYS A 23 31.59 30.73 14.74
C LYS A 23 31.43 29.41 13.97
N GLU A 24 32.49 28.62 13.88
CA GLU A 24 32.48 27.33 13.20
C GLU A 24 31.52 26.35 13.90
N ILE A 25 31.54 26.34 15.24
CA ILE A 25 30.59 25.51 16.03
C ILE A 25 29.15 25.93 15.76
N ASP A 26 28.89 27.23 15.76
CA ASP A 26 27.52 27.74 15.53
C ASP A 26 27.04 27.44 14.11
N GLU A 27 27.92 27.55 13.12
CA GLU A 27 27.63 27.17 11.73
C GLU A 27 27.32 25.68 11.61
N GLN A 28 28.09 24.82 12.26
CA GLN A 28 27.87 23.38 12.27
C GLN A 28 26.58 23.01 12.99
N LYS A 29 26.26 23.66 14.08
CA LYS A 29 24.97 23.45 14.79
C LYS A 29 23.78 23.78 13.90
N LYS A 30 23.86 24.90 13.17
CA LYS A 30 22.81 25.27 12.21
C LYS A 30 22.67 24.27 11.10
N LYS A 31 23.78 23.82 10.55
CA LYS A 31 23.81 22.82 9.48
C LYS A 31 23.21 21.50 9.92
N VAL A 32 23.59 21.03 11.09
CA VAL A 32 23.03 19.78 11.66
C VAL A 32 21.54 19.91 11.92
N ALA A 33 21.09 21.04 12.48
CA ALA A 33 19.68 21.29 12.73
C ALA A 33 18.86 21.30 11.43
N GLU A 34 19.41 21.88 10.36
CA GLU A 34 18.77 21.88 9.05
C GLU A 34 18.72 20.49 8.42
N GLU A 35 19.81 19.73 8.52
CA GLU A 35 19.86 18.35 8.05
C GLU A 35 18.85 17.46 8.78
N LEU A 36 18.71 17.63 10.10
CA LEU A 36 17.71 16.92 10.91
C LEU A 36 16.29 17.25 10.46
N ARG A 37 15.98 18.52 10.25
CA ARG A 37 14.66 18.94 9.76
C ARG A 37 14.36 18.36 8.38
N ASN A 38 15.32 18.38 7.48
CA ASN A 38 15.17 17.81 6.15
C ASN A 38 14.95 16.30 6.22
N PHE A 39 15.67 15.61 7.10
CA PHE A 39 15.51 14.19 7.31
C PHE A 39 14.13 13.85 7.89
N GLU A 40 13.65 14.61 8.88
CA GLU A 40 12.31 14.43 9.46
C GLU A 40 11.23 14.63 8.41
N THR A 41 11.34 15.67 7.59
CA THR A 41 10.41 15.91 6.49
C THR A 41 10.40 14.76 5.50
N TYR A 42 11.57 14.29 5.12
CA TYR A 42 11.72 13.14 4.23
C TYR A 42 11.09 11.88 4.83
N ALA A 43 11.34 11.61 6.11
CA ALA A 43 10.79 10.45 6.80
C ALA A 43 9.25 10.49 6.85
N ILE A 44 8.68 11.65 7.14
CA ILE A 44 7.23 11.85 7.14
C ILE A 44 6.63 11.61 5.76
N GLN A 45 7.25 12.16 4.72
CA GLN A 45 6.82 11.95 3.34
C GLN A 45 6.92 10.49 2.93
N ALA A 46 7.98 9.80 3.30
CA ALA A 46 8.17 8.38 3.00
C ALA A 46 7.11 7.52 3.69
N ILE A 47 6.81 7.80 4.95
CA ILE A 47 5.76 7.08 5.70
C ILE A 47 4.37 7.35 5.11
N THR A 48 4.07 8.60 4.78
CA THR A 48 2.79 8.98 4.17
C THR A 48 2.60 8.28 2.83
N LYS A 49 3.64 8.25 2.01
CA LYS A 49 3.61 7.54 0.73
C LYS A 49 3.43 6.04 0.91
N ALA A 50 4.16 5.44 1.84
CA ALA A 50 4.05 4.01 2.13
C ALA A 50 2.63 3.63 2.59
N LYS A 51 2.02 4.45 3.43
CA LYS A 51 0.63 4.25 3.86
C LYS A 51 -0.35 4.34 2.71
N ALA A 52 -0.21 5.37 1.86
CA ALA A 52 -1.06 5.54 0.69
C ALA A 52 -0.92 4.38 -0.31
N ASP A 53 0.30 3.94 -0.56
CA ASP A 53 0.58 2.80 -1.44
C ASP A 53 0.01 1.50 -0.85
N GLY A 54 0.12 1.32 0.47
CA GLY A 54 -0.45 0.18 1.18
C GLY A 54 -1.97 0.16 1.11
N GLU A 55 -2.64 1.29 1.29
CA GLU A 55 -4.09 1.41 1.15
C GLU A 55 -4.56 1.08 -0.26
N LYS A 56 -3.87 1.57 -1.29
CA LYS A 56 -4.17 1.24 -2.68
C LYS A 56 -4.01 -0.24 -2.96
N LEU A 57 -2.98 -0.85 -2.40
CA LEU A 57 -2.75 -2.29 -2.57
C LEU A 57 -3.88 -3.10 -1.93
N VAL A 58 -4.32 -2.72 -0.75
CA VAL A 58 -5.45 -3.36 -0.06
C VAL A 58 -6.73 -3.21 -0.87
N GLU A 59 -7.06 -2.00 -1.33
CA GLU A 59 -8.23 -1.75 -2.17
C GLU A 59 -8.21 -2.59 -3.46
N SER A 60 -7.06 -2.62 -4.14
CA SER A 60 -6.88 -3.42 -5.35
C SER A 60 -7.09 -4.92 -5.07
N SER A 61 -6.54 -5.42 -3.97
CA SER A 61 -6.70 -6.81 -3.57
C SER A 61 -8.15 -7.16 -3.24
N ILE A 62 -8.87 -6.26 -2.57
CA ILE A 62 -10.29 -6.43 -2.27
C ILE A 62 -11.11 -6.44 -3.56
N ASP A 63 -10.85 -5.51 -4.47
CA ASP A 63 -11.56 -5.46 -5.76
C ASP A 63 -11.32 -6.72 -6.59
N GLN A 64 -10.11 -7.22 -6.63
CA GLN A 64 -9.79 -8.47 -7.32
C GLN A 64 -10.51 -9.67 -6.69
N ALA A 65 -10.53 -9.73 -5.37
CA ALA A 65 -11.23 -10.80 -4.66
C ALA A 65 -12.75 -10.75 -4.90
N ARG A 66 -13.34 -9.56 -4.91
CA ARG A 66 -14.77 -9.37 -5.22
C ARG A 66 -15.11 -9.78 -6.64
N LYS A 67 -14.29 -9.37 -7.61
CA LYS A 67 -14.47 -9.76 -9.02
C LYS A 67 -14.38 -11.27 -9.19
N LYS A 68 -13.40 -11.89 -8.56
CA LYS A 68 -13.24 -13.34 -8.60
C LYS A 68 -14.44 -14.06 -7.98
N ALA A 69 -14.87 -13.62 -6.81
CA ALA A 69 -16.05 -14.19 -6.15
C ALA A 69 -17.31 -14.02 -6.99
N HIS A 70 -17.50 -12.86 -7.62
CA HIS A 70 -18.63 -12.59 -8.51
C HIS A 70 -18.61 -13.52 -9.73
N THR A 71 -17.47 -13.67 -10.36
CA THR A 71 -17.28 -14.58 -11.50
C THR A 71 -17.59 -16.03 -11.13
N GLU A 72 -17.10 -16.49 -9.98
CA GLU A 72 -17.38 -17.85 -9.48
C GLU A 72 -18.87 -18.03 -9.15
N THR A 73 -19.49 -17.04 -8.56
CA THR A 73 -20.93 -17.07 -8.27
C THR A 73 -21.76 -17.15 -9.54
N GLU A 74 -21.46 -16.35 -10.55
CA GLU A 74 -22.13 -16.40 -11.85
C GLU A 74 -21.97 -17.77 -12.51
N LYS A 75 -20.78 -18.34 -12.43
CA LYS A 75 -20.50 -19.68 -12.96
C LYS A 75 -21.33 -20.75 -12.27
N ILE A 76 -21.41 -20.70 -10.95
CA ILE A 76 -22.21 -21.65 -10.15
C ILE A 76 -23.68 -21.53 -10.50
N ILE A 77 -24.20 -20.31 -10.63
CA ILE A 77 -25.61 -20.06 -10.99
C ILE A 77 -25.89 -20.59 -12.41
N GLU A 78 -25.00 -20.34 -13.36
CA GLU A 78 -25.18 -20.83 -14.73
C GLU A 78 -25.12 -22.35 -14.81
N GLU A 79 -24.20 -22.99 -14.10
CA GLU A 79 -24.14 -24.44 -14.01
C GLU A 79 -25.40 -25.02 -13.37
N ALA A 80 -25.93 -24.40 -12.33
CA ALA A 80 -27.17 -24.79 -11.69
C ALA A 80 -28.37 -24.67 -12.63
N LYS A 81 -28.45 -23.59 -13.40
CA LYS A 81 -29.50 -23.41 -14.42
C LYS A 81 -29.40 -24.45 -15.51
N ASN A 82 -28.21 -24.78 -15.98
CA ASN A 82 -28.00 -25.81 -17.00
C ASN A 82 -28.38 -27.20 -16.49
N LYS A 83 -28.02 -27.52 -15.24
CA LYS A 83 -28.45 -28.78 -14.59
C LYS A 83 -29.94 -28.85 -14.42
N ALA A 84 -30.57 -27.78 -14.02
CA ALA A 84 -32.02 -27.70 -13.88
C ALA A 84 -32.73 -27.93 -15.23
N LYS A 85 -32.24 -27.30 -16.30
CA LYS A 85 -32.76 -27.54 -17.66
C LYS A 85 -32.62 -29.00 -18.09
N THR A 86 -31.46 -29.60 -17.84
CA THR A 86 -31.21 -31.00 -18.18
C THR A 86 -32.11 -31.93 -17.43
N ILE A 87 -32.30 -31.74 -16.12
CA ILE A 87 -33.18 -32.52 -15.28
C ILE A 87 -34.64 -32.36 -15.75
N SER A 88 -35.09 -31.13 -15.96
CA SER A 88 -36.44 -30.84 -16.44
C SER A 88 -36.72 -31.52 -17.78
N SER A 89 -35.77 -31.41 -18.72
CA SER A 89 -35.89 -32.09 -20.04
C SER A 89 -35.99 -33.62 -19.92
N ARG A 90 -35.19 -34.20 -19.03
CA ARG A 90 -35.28 -35.69 -18.78
C ARG A 90 -36.56 -36.09 -18.14
N ILE A 91 -37.06 -35.33 -17.18
CA ILE A 91 -38.35 -35.61 -16.52
C ILE A 91 -39.46 -35.50 -17.56
N ASP A 92 -39.49 -34.45 -18.37
CA ASP A 92 -40.51 -34.25 -19.39
C ASP A 92 -40.52 -35.41 -20.40
N SER A 93 -39.35 -35.79 -20.91
CA SER A 93 -39.20 -36.95 -21.82
C SER A 93 -39.68 -38.25 -21.17
N LYS A 94 -39.26 -38.48 -19.94
CA LYS A 94 -39.61 -39.67 -19.19
C LYS A 94 -41.13 -39.72 -18.90
N THR A 95 -41.71 -38.59 -18.47
CA THR A 95 -43.13 -38.49 -18.20
C THR A 95 -43.96 -38.72 -19.45
N VAL A 96 -43.59 -38.11 -20.56
CA VAL A 96 -44.27 -38.35 -21.85
C VAL A 96 -44.20 -39.81 -22.25
N LYS A 97 -43.08 -40.45 -22.11
CA LYS A 97 -42.91 -41.89 -22.42
C LYS A 97 -43.77 -42.75 -21.51
N GLU A 98 -43.80 -42.45 -20.21
CA GLU A 98 -44.65 -43.17 -19.25
C GLU A 98 -46.15 -43.05 -19.60
N ILE A 99 -46.58 -41.85 -19.95
CA ILE A 99 -47.97 -41.61 -20.38
C ILE A 99 -48.30 -42.41 -21.64
N ILE A 100 -47.45 -42.41 -22.64
CA ILE A 100 -47.61 -43.17 -23.88
C ILE A 100 -47.71 -44.65 -23.58
N ASP A 101 -46.82 -45.18 -22.72
CA ASP A 101 -46.82 -46.61 -22.35
C ASP A 101 -48.12 -47.02 -21.63
N ILE A 102 -48.67 -46.16 -20.75
CA ILE A 102 -49.90 -46.39 -20.09
C ILE A 102 -51.07 -46.43 -21.09
N LEU A 103 -51.11 -45.47 -22.00
CA LEU A 103 -52.15 -45.42 -23.02
C LEU A 103 -52.13 -46.64 -23.94
N LEU A 104 -50.97 -47.11 -24.29
CA LEU A 104 -50.81 -48.30 -25.12
C LEU A 104 -51.22 -49.57 -24.41
N LYS A 105 -51.09 -49.66 -23.11
CA LYS A 105 -51.53 -50.83 -22.32
C LYS A 105 -53.02 -50.92 -22.18
N GLU A 106 -53.71 -49.79 -22.19
CA GLU A 106 -55.19 -49.77 -22.04
C GLU A 106 -55.96 -50.07 -23.35
N VAL A 107 -55.22 -49.98 -24.43
CA VAL A 107 -55.76 -50.31 -25.76
C VAL A 107 -55.51 -51.77 -26.08
#